data_89c803b0efdd4f4fd664fb7463581179
#
_entry.id   89c803b0efdd4f4fd664fb7463581179
#
_cell.length_a   1.000
_cell.length_b   1.000
_cell.length_c   1.000
_cell.angle_alpha   90.00
_cell.angle_beta   90.00
_cell.angle_gamma   90.00
#
_symmetry.space_group_name_H-M   'P 1'
#
loop_
_entity.id
_entity.type
_entity.pdbx_description
1 polymer ?
#
loop_
_entity_poly.entity_id
_entity_poly.type
_entity_poly.pdbx_seq_one_letter_code
_entity_poly.pdbx_strand_id
1 'polypeptide(L)'
;RDLSFESNPVIRAEIYSKVLHPIFSIDGENDEERIQLMRHWLHKMSRVMAGYVEDKEAICGEGNRNCGKGVLSDMLGFAFGGYVGASNAENFILKNRNDEAAKKNSFMHDWQFKRLIVCNEVSFKEYGATVFDGNLIKKAHSGGDFIEMRQLYVNKTNVRLQATVLFNLNDLPKFNPADAREKLVLYNFNSKFVKTPLSDAEKFSNIKYYQAVDSVKTEFIKRDDVGNEFVLMLIEAFQTDAVYPQALLDEQNEDLEDDNDINGVLDLFEITRCDSDRITNKEL
;
A
#
# COMPACT_ATOMS: atom_id res chain seq x y z
N ARG A 1 -26.44 -7.44 4.71
CA ARG A 1 -25.61 -8.20 5.65
C ARG A 1 -25.93 -7.74 7.06
N ASP A 2 -26.41 -8.64 7.90
CA ASP A 2 -26.65 -8.35 9.31
C ASP A 2 -25.31 -8.44 10.04
N LEU A 3 -24.86 -7.31 10.63
CA LEU A 3 -23.66 -7.28 11.45
C LEU A 3 -24.02 -7.82 12.85
N SER A 4 -23.38 -8.89 13.25
CA SER A 4 -23.37 -9.27 14.67
C SER A 4 -22.32 -8.41 15.39
N PHE A 5 -22.71 -7.78 16.48
CA PHE A 5 -21.79 -7.02 17.33
C PHE A 5 -21.13 -7.88 18.42
N GLU A 6 -21.38 -9.18 18.39
CA GLU A 6 -20.74 -10.14 19.30
C GLU A 6 -19.53 -10.74 18.62
N SER A 7 -18.35 -10.51 19.23
CA SER A 7 -17.10 -11.10 18.76
C SER A 7 -17.11 -12.62 18.93
N ASN A 8 -16.54 -13.30 17.94
CA ASN A 8 -16.33 -14.74 17.97
C ASN A 8 -14.82 -15.04 18.12
N PRO A 9 -14.35 -15.37 19.35
CA PRO A 9 -12.93 -15.62 19.59
C PRO A 9 -12.33 -16.75 18.75
N VAL A 10 -13.14 -17.75 18.36
CA VAL A 10 -12.69 -18.87 17.53
C VAL A 10 -12.39 -18.36 16.10
N ILE A 11 -13.31 -17.61 15.51
CA ILE A 11 -13.13 -17.03 14.17
C ILE A 11 -11.97 -16.04 14.17
N ARG A 12 -11.85 -15.24 15.24
CA ARG A 12 -10.73 -14.30 15.40
C ARG A 12 -9.37 -15.02 15.41
N ALA A 13 -9.26 -16.10 16.18
CA ALA A 13 -8.04 -16.91 16.20
C ALA A 13 -7.74 -17.54 14.83
N GLU A 14 -8.77 -17.94 14.09
CA GLU A 14 -8.60 -18.42 12.72
C GLU A 14 -8.14 -17.33 11.75
N ILE A 15 -8.65 -16.08 11.86
CA ILE A 15 -8.18 -14.95 11.05
C ILE A 15 -6.71 -14.68 11.32
N TYR A 16 -6.30 -14.65 12.60
CA TYR A 16 -4.89 -14.48 12.95
C TYR A 16 -4.03 -15.60 12.37
N SER A 17 -4.35 -16.85 12.64
CA SER A 17 -3.51 -17.99 12.29
C SER A 17 -3.48 -18.29 10.78
N LYS A 18 -4.60 -18.12 10.07
CA LYS A 18 -4.71 -18.47 8.65
C LYS A 18 -4.39 -17.32 7.70
N VAL A 19 -4.51 -16.06 8.15
CA VAL A 19 -4.38 -14.89 7.30
C VAL A 19 -3.30 -13.94 7.80
N LEU A 20 -3.49 -13.34 8.97
CA LEU A 20 -2.65 -12.21 9.39
C LEU A 20 -1.23 -12.66 9.75
N HIS A 21 -1.05 -13.65 10.63
CA HIS A 21 0.29 -14.08 11.05
C HIS A 21 1.16 -14.56 9.88
N PRO A 22 0.66 -15.44 8.98
CA PRO A 22 1.47 -15.85 7.85
C PRO A 22 1.81 -14.71 6.88
N ILE A 23 0.87 -13.77 6.62
CA ILE A 23 1.10 -12.67 5.69
C ILE A 23 2.11 -11.67 6.25
N PHE A 24 2.02 -11.35 7.54
CA PHE A 24 2.96 -10.48 8.24
C PHE A 24 4.24 -11.21 8.69
N SER A 25 4.40 -12.49 8.38
CA SER A 25 5.57 -13.31 8.71
C SER A 25 5.83 -13.44 10.22
N ILE A 26 4.77 -13.45 11.05
CA ILE A 26 4.88 -13.53 12.51
C ILE A 26 5.19 -14.97 12.93
N ASP A 27 6.29 -15.14 13.66
CA ASP A 27 6.75 -16.42 14.22
C ASP A 27 6.65 -16.42 15.74
N GLY A 28 5.44 -16.73 16.24
CA GLY A 28 5.21 -16.84 17.67
C GLY A 28 4.95 -15.50 18.36
N GLU A 29 4.80 -15.57 19.68
CA GLU A 29 4.38 -14.42 20.51
C GLU A 29 5.51 -13.40 20.75
N ASN A 30 6.75 -13.75 20.48
CA ASN A 30 7.92 -12.91 20.74
C ASN A 30 8.36 -12.07 19.52
N ASP A 31 7.65 -12.15 18.39
CA ASP A 31 7.95 -11.37 17.17
C ASP A 31 7.28 -9.98 17.26
N GLU A 32 7.72 -9.19 18.26
CA GLU A 32 7.08 -7.91 18.62
C GLU A 32 7.07 -6.93 17.43
N GLU A 33 8.14 -6.85 16.68
CA GLU A 33 8.25 -5.95 15.52
C GLU A 33 7.17 -6.26 14.47
N ARG A 34 7.02 -7.53 14.08
CA ARG A 34 6.03 -7.96 13.10
C ARG A 34 4.61 -7.86 13.64
N ILE A 35 4.43 -8.10 14.93
CA ILE A 35 3.13 -7.90 15.60
C ILE A 35 2.75 -6.42 15.59
N GLN A 36 3.68 -5.50 15.86
CA GLN A 36 3.44 -4.07 15.79
C GLN A 36 3.12 -3.62 14.38
N LEU A 37 3.82 -4.14 13.36
CA LEU A 37 3.54 -3.85 11.95
C LEU A 37 2.10 -4.28 11.57
N MET A 38 1.68 -5.49 11.98
CA MET A 38 0.33 -5.97 11.75
C MET A 38 -0.71 -5.10 12.47
N ARG A 39 -0.48 -4.75 13.74
CA ARG A 39 -1.37 -3.87 14.53
C ARG A 39 -1.51 -2.50 13.89
N HIS A 40 -0.39 -1.92 13.44
CA HIS A 40 -0.39 -0.65 12.72
C HIS A 40 -1.17 -0.74 11.41
N TRP A 41 -1.01 -1.83 10.64
CA TRP A 41 -1.79 -2.06 9.43
C TRP A 41 -3.29 -2.13 9.72
N LEU A 42 -3.71 -2.89 10.75
CA LEU A 42 -5.12 -2.96 11.17
C LEU A 42 -5.65 -1.57 11.56
N HIS A 43 -4.88 -0.80 12.32
CA HIS A 43 -5.24 0.56 12.69
C HIS A 43 -5.38 1.46 11.46
N LYS A 44 -4.43 1.44 10.50
CA LYS A 44 -4.54 2.20 9.26
C LYS A 44 -5.76 1.81 8.44
N MET A 45 -6.03 0.51 8.28
CA MET A 45 -7.24 0.04 7.59
C MET A 45 -8.52 0.49 8.29
N SER A 46 -8.54 0.51 9.62
CA SER A 46 -9.69 0.98 10.39
C SER A 46 -9.99 2.47 10.13
N ARG A 47 -8.96 3.33 10.11
CA ARG A 47 -9.08 4.75 9.78
C ARG A 47 -9.56 4.97 8.35
N VAL A 48 -8.97 4.24 7.40
CA VAL A 48 -9.37 4.28 5.99
C VAL A 48 -10.84 3.91 5.83
N MET A 49 -11.29 2.82 6.45
CA MET A 49 -12.68 2.37 6.35
C MET A 49 -13.65 3.32 7.07
N ALA A 50 -13.21 4.04 8.09
CA ALA A 50 -13.96 5.13 8.73
C ALA A 50 -14.00 6.41 7.86
N GLY A 51 -13.19 6.50 6.81
CA GLY A 51 -13.16 7.64 5.87
C GLY A 51 -12.27 8.80 6.30
N TYR A 52 -11.29 8.54 7.15
CA TYR A 52 -10.28 9.51 7.54
C TYR A 52 -9.27 9.70 6.41
N VAL A 53 -9.29 10.86 5.79
CA VAL A 53 -8.37 11.29 4.72
C VAL A 53 -7.38 12.35 5.20
N GLU A 54 -7.54 12.80 6.44
CA GLU A 54 -6.72 13.82 7.09
C GLU A 54 -5.27 13.32 7.32
N ASP A 55 -5.07 12.01 7.33
CA ASP A 55 -3.73 11.39 7.40
C ASP A 55 -2.89 11.75 6.17
N LYS A 56 -3.53 12.06 5.03
CA LYS A 56 -2.90 12.47 3.76
C LYS A 56 -1.93 11.44 3.20
N GLU A 57 -2.20 10.17 3.43
CA GLU A 57 -1.34 9.06 3.10
C GLU A 57 -2.00 8.12 2.09
N ALA A 58 -1.21 7.59 1.17
CA ALA A 58 -1.50 6.40 0.41
C ALA A 58 -0.84 5.19 1.08
N ILE A 59 -1.38 4.02 0.88
CA ILE A 59 -0.83 2.80 1.46
C ILE A 59 -0.22 1.97 0.33
N CYS A 60 0.99 1.49 0.54
CA CYS A 60 1.67 0.61 -0.40
C CYS A 60 2.01 -0.71 0.28
N GLY A 61 1.49 -1.80 -0.26
CA GLY A 61 1.92 -3.15 0.09
C GLY A 61 2.92 -3.63 -0.94
N GLU A 62 4.20 -3.67 -0.56
CA GLU A 62 5.28 -4.21 -1.38
C GLU A 62 5.57 -5.65 -1.00
N GLY A 63 6.00 -6.44 -1.95
CA GLY A 63 6.42 -7.82 -1.71
C GLY A 63 6.28 -8.69 -2.93
N ASN A 64 6.98 -9.81 -2.90
CA ASN A 64 7.02 -10.76 -4.00
C ASN A 64 5.64 -11.31 -4.35
N ARG A 65 5.54 -11.89 -5.54
CA ARG A 65 4.35 -12.61 -5.96
C ARG A 65 3.99 -13.71 -4.95
N ASN A 66 2.71 -13.83 -4.62
CA ASN A 66 2.16 -14.79 -3.65
C ASN A 66 2.58 -14.50 -2.18
N CYS A 67 2.78 -13.25 -1.79
CA CYS A 67 3.02 -12.88 -0.39
C CYS A 67 1.73 -12.62 0.42
N GLY A 68 0.55 -12.70 -0.21
CA GLY A 68 -0.74 -12.55 0.50
C GLY A 68 -1.44 -11.20 0.35
N LYS A 69 -0.83 -10.19 -0.31
CA LYS A 69 -1.44 -8.86 -0.57
C LYS A 69 -2.88 -8.96 -1.08
N GLY A 70 -3.09 -9.80 -2.10
CA GLY A 70 -4.42 -9.99 -2.68
C GLY A 70 -5.43 -10.63 -1.72
N VAL A 71 -4.99 -11.44 -0.76
CA VAL A 71 -5.89 -12.02 0.25
C VAL A 71 -6.39 -10.95 1.22
N LEU A 72 -5.51 -10.04 1.65
CA LEU A 72 -5.89 -8.90 2.50
C LEU A 72 -6.87 -7.97 1.79
N SER A 73 -6.61 -7.66 0.51
CA SER A 73 -7.51 -6.81 -0.29
C SER A 73 -8.86 -7.46 -0.53
N ASP A 74 -8.89 -8.77 -0.84
CA ASP A 74 -10.12 -9.53 -1.02
C ASP A 74 -10.93 -9.59 0.29
N MET A 75 -10.27 -9.81 1.42
CA MET A 75 -10.92 -9.84 2.74
C MET A 75 -11.57 -8.49 3.08
N LEU A 76 -10.89 -7.37 2.83
CA LEU A 76 -11.46 -6.02 2.94
C LEU A 76 -12.66 -5.85 2.00
N GLY A 77 -12.54 -6.29 0.75
CA GLY A 77 -13.62 -6.24 -0.23
C GLY A 77 -14.86 -7.03 0.20
N PHE A 78 -14.69 -8.22 0.76
CA PHE A 78 -15.81 -9.03 1.28
C PHE A 78 -16.41 -8.44 2.54
N ALA A 79 -15.59 -7.92 3.45
CA ALA A 79 -16.06 -7.33 4.70
C ALA A 79 -16.88 -6.04 4.48
N PHE A 80 -16.43 -5.17 3.58
CA PHE A 80 -16.99 -3.83 3.40
C PHE A 80 -17.75 -3.62 2.09
N GLY A 81 -17.74 -4.58 1.18
CA GLY A 81 -18.53 -4.57 -0.04
C GLY A 81 -18.33 -3.30 -0.86
N GLY A 82 -19.42 -2.58 -1.12
CA GLY A 82 -19.43 -1.40 -1.97
C GLY A 82 -18.53 -0.23 -1.54
N TYR A 83 -18.00 -0.21 -0.32
CA TYR A 83 -17.04 0.81 0.14
C TYR A 83 -15.62 0.56 -0.38
N VAL A 84 -15.31 -0.63 -0.84
CA VAL A 84 -14.04 -0.97 -1.48
C VAL A 84 -14.22 -0.91 -2.99
N GLY A 85 -13.35 -0.17 -3.66
CA GLY A 85 -13.29 -0.06 -5.11
C GLY A 85 -11.97 -0.57 -5.64
N ALA A 86 -11.86 -0.68 -6.96
CA ALA A 86 -10.62 -1.01 -7.64
C ALA A 86 -10.27 0.07 -8.66
N SER A 87 -9.00 0.26 -8.91
CA SER A 87 -8.48 1.11 -9.97
C SER A 87 -7.25 0.46 -10.61
N ASN A 88 -6.94 0.85 -11.84
CA ASN A 88 -5.71 0.42 -12.47
C ASN A 88 -4.55 1.33 -12.03
N ALA A 89 -3.47 0.76 -11.52
CA ALA A 89 -2.28 1.53 -11.13
C ALA A 89 -1.61 2.26 -12.32
N GLU A 90 -1.87 1.82 -13.57
CA GLU A 90 -1.46 2.55 -14.79
C GLU A 90 -2.03 3.98 -14.87
N ASN A 91 -3.13 4.27 -14.16
CA ASN A 91 -3.68 5.61 -14.09
C ASN A 91 -2.74 6.60 -13.39
N PHE A 92 -1.84 6.08 -12.55
CA PHE A 92 -0.85 6.88 -11.82
C PHE A 92 0.48 7.02 -12.55
N ILE A 93 0.68 6.32 -13.67
CA ILE A 93 1.91 6.45 -14.47
C ILE A 93 2.00 7.85 -15.07
N LEU A 94 3.16 8.48 -14.93
CA LEU A 94 3.47 9.77 -15.54
C LEU A 94 3.39 9.65 -17.07
N LYS A 95 2.44 10.34 -17.66
CA LYS A 95 2.22 10.37 -19.13
C LYS A 95 2.60 11.75 -19.67
N ASN A 96 3.44 11.78 -20.71
CA ASN A 96 3.79 13.00 -21.44
C ASN A 96 2.61 13.47 -22.31
N ARG A 97 1.45 13.75 -21.69
CA ARG A 97 0.28 14.26 -22.39
C ARG A 97 -0.16 15.59 -21.79
N ASN A 98 -0.37 16.58 -22.65
CA ASN A 98 -0.97 17.87 -22.28
C ASN A 98 -2.51 17.77 -22.18
N ASP A 99 -3.02 16.77 -21.45
CA ASP A 99 -4.44 16.66 -21.23
C ASP A 99 -4.90 17.67 -20.16
N GLU A 100 -6.12 18.16 -20.31
CA GLU A 100 -6.78 19.00 -19.30
C GLU A 100 -6.83 18.30 -17.95
N ALA A 101 -6.52 19.01 -16.85
CA ALA A 101 -6.45 18.42 -15.49
C ALA A 101 -7.73 17.67 -15.11
N ALA A 102 -8.90 18.19 -15.45
CA ALA A 102 -10.18 17.55 -15.18
C ALA A 102 -10.35 16.19 -15.90
N LYS A 103 -9.77 16.08 -17.11
CA LYS A 103 -9.77 14.84 -17.89
C LYS A 103 -8.79 13.81 -17.31
N LYS A 104 -7.61 14.27 -16.84
CA LYS A 104 -6.65 13.41 -16.13
C LYS A 104 -7.24 12.77 -14.88
N ASN A 105 -8.12 13.47 -14.18
CA ASN A 105 -8.75 13.02 -12.95
C ASN A 105 -10.04 12.21 -13.17
N SER A 106 -10.48 11.99 -14.42
CA SER A 106 -11.78 11.38 -14.72
C SER A 106 -11.97 10.00 -14.11
N PHE A 107 -10.90 9.18 -14.01
CA PHE A 107 -10.96 7.85 -13.42
C PHE A 107 -11.27 7.87 -11.90
N MET A 108 -10.98 8.97 -11.22
CA MET A 108 -11.28 9.13 -9.79
C MET A 108 -12.78 9.36 -9.54
N HIS A 109 -13.58 9.60 -10.59
CA HIS A 109 -15.02 9.79 -10.44
C HIS A 109 -15.69 8.55 -9.82
N ASP A 110 -15.22 7.35 -10.16
CA ASP A 110 -15.75 6.10 -9.64
C ASP A 110 -15.37 5.83 -8.17
N TRP A 111 -14.53 6.68 -7.59
CA TRP A 111 -14.12 6.63 -6.19
C TRP A 111 -15.09 7.34 -5.25
N GLN A 112 -16.07 8.04 -5.79
CA GLN A 112 -17.13 8.65 -4.98
C GLN A 112 -17.80 7.57 -4.13
N PHE A 113 -18.00 7.90 -2.84
CA PHE A 113 -18.59 6.97 -1.87
C PHE A 113 -17.76 5.73 -1.55
N LYS A 114 -16.53 5.64 -2.05
CA LYS A 114 -15.58 4.61 -1.62
C LYS A 114 -14.78 5.09 -0.42
N ARG A 115 -14.21 4.12 0.31
CA ARG A 115 -13.27 4.35 1.41
C ARG A 115 -11.87 3.85 1.07
N LEU A 116 -11.81 2.75 0.34
CA LEU A 116 -10.58 2.13 -0.10
C LEU A 116 -10.62 1.90 -1.60
N ILE A 117 -9.54 2.26 -2.28
CA ILE A 117 -9.32 1.94 -3.69
C ILE A 117 -8.12 1.02 -3.79
N VAL A 118 -8.34 -0.22 -4.19
CA VAL A 118 -7.27 -1.19 -4.40
C VAL A 118 -6.72 -1.05 -5.81
N CYS A 119 -5.43 -0.77 -5.90
CA CYS A 119 -4.68 -0.75 -7.15
C CYS A 119 -3.76 -1.97 -7.18
N ASN A 120 -4.12 -2.97 -7.97
CA ASN A 120 -3.30 -4.14 -8.18
C ASN A 120 -2.31 -3.90 -9.32
N GLU A 121 -1.26 -4.65 -9.29
CA GLU A 121 -0.06 -4.71 -10.11
C GLU A 121 -0.12 -4.06 -11.49
N VAL A 122 0.90 -3.26 -11.81
CA VAL A 122 1.28 -2.92 -13.18
C VAL A 122 2.46 -3.78 -13.57
N SER A 123 2.47 -4.31 -14.78
CA SER A 123 3.65 -4.95 -15.34
C SER A 123 4.67 -3.88 -15.74
N PHE A 124 5.50 -3.45 -14.80
CA PHE A 124 6.50 -2.39 -15.01
C PHE A 124 7.50 -2.71 -16.14
N LYS A 125 7.67 -3.99 -16.49
CA LYS A 125 8.63 -4.45 -17.50
C LYS A 125 8.28 -4.04 -18.94
N GLU A 126 7.01 -3.74 -19.22
CA GLU A 126 6.57 -3.35 -20.57
C GLU A 126 6.85 -1.89 -20.90
N TYR A 127 7.07 -1.03 -19.90
CA TYR A 127 7.14 0.44 -20.07
C TYR A 127 8.50 1.07 -19.72
N GLY A 128 9.53 0.27 -19.48
CA GLY A 128 10.83 0.77 -18.99
C GLY A 128 10.79 1.14 -17.51
N ALA A 129 11.64 2.07 -17.07
CA ALA A 129 11.57 2.58 -15.68
C ALA A 129 10.26 3.32 -15.47
N THR A 130 9.29 2.69 -14.81
CA THR A 130 7.99 3.29 -14.60
C THR A 130 8.07 4.35 -13.52
N VAL A 131 7.64 5.55 -13.89
CA VAL A 131 7.58 6.70 -12.98
C VAL A 131 6.11 7.03 -12.70
N PHE A 132 5.72 7.11 -11.45
CA PHE A 132 4.40 7.59 -11.07
C PHE A 132 4.32 9.11 -11.08
N ASP A 133 3.17 9.65 -11.48
CA ASP A 133 2.85 11.07 -11.37
C ASP A 133 2.65 11.44 -9.89
N GLY A 134 3.71 11.95 -9.27
CA GLY A 134 3.71 12.35 -7.86
C GLY A 134 2.67 13.45 -7.55
N ASN A 135 2.40 14.35 -8.51
CA ASN A 135 1.36 15.36 -8.31
C ASN A 135 -0.03 14.74 -8.23
N LEU A 136 -0.28 13.67 -8.98
CA LEU A 136 -1.53 12.93 -8.92
C LEU A 136 -1.70 12.21 -7.57
N ILE A 137 -0.62 11.60 -7.06
CA ILE A 137 -0.59 10.98 -5.73
C ILE A 137 -0.90 12.03 -4.65
N LYS A 138 -0.18 13.16 -4.65
CA LYS A 138 -0.40 14.27 -3.71
C LYS A 138 -1.84 14.79 -3.76
N LYS A 139 -2.40 14.90 -4.95
CA LYS A 139 -3.76 15.37 -5.17
C LYS A 139 -4.80 14.39 -4.64
N ALA A 140 -4.64 13.10 -4.92
CA ALA A 140 -5.54 12.06 -4.43
C ALA A 140 -5.56 11.97 -2.90
N HIS A 141 -4.42 12.32 -2.25
CA HIS A 141 -4.22 12.24 -0.80
C HIS A 141 -3.96 13.63 -0.18
N SER A 142 -4.71 14.63 -0.61
CA SER A 142 -4.59 16.02 -0.13
C SER A 142 -5.24 16.28 1.24
N GLY A 143 -5.97 15.29 1.79
CA GLY A 143 -6.70 15.44 3.06
C GLY A 143 -8.14 15.89 2.87
N GLY A 144 -8.71 15.62 1.70
CA GLY A 144 -10.11 15.93 1.38
C GLY A 144 -10.33 17.27 0.69
N ASP A 145 -9.35 17.75 -0.07
CA ASP A 145 -9.56 18.88 -0.97
C ASP A 145 -10.54 18.54 -2.09
N PHE A 146 -11.16 19.57 -2.67
CA PHE A 146 -12.00 19.37 -3.84
C PHE A 146 -11.14 19.09 -5.09
N ILE A 147 -11.48 18.04 -5.79
CA ILE A 147 -10.85 17.64 -7.05
C ILE A 147 -11.82 17.92 -8.20
N GLU A 148 -11.39 18.74 -9.14
CA GLU A 148 -12.14 18.95 -10.39
C GLU A 148 -11.99 17.71 -11.27
N MET A 149 -13.13 17.13 -11.65
CA MET A 149 -13.22 15.96 -12.50
C MET A 149 -14.20 16.21 -13.63
N ARG A 150 -13.98 15.53 -14.76
CA ARG A 150 -14.88 15.58 -15.91
C ARG A 150 -15.02 14.20 -16.52
N GLN A 151 -16.24 13.70 -16.54
CA GLN A 151 -16.59 12.56 -17.37
C GLN A 151 -16.84 12.99 -18.83
N LEU A 152 -16.74 12.01 -19.74
CA LEU A 152 -17.12 12.25 -21.15
C LEU A 152 -18.58 12.71 -21.22
N TYR A 153 -18.80 13.81 -21.96
CA TYR A 153 -20.14 14.39 -22.18
C TYR A 153 -20.86 14.96 -20.94
N VAL A 154 -20.15 15.11 -19.82
CA VAL A 154 -20.69 15.70 -18.57
C VAL A 154 -19.97 16.97 -18.23
N ASN A 155 -20.66 17.92 -17.57
CA ASN A 155 -20.03 19.12 -17.07
C ASN A 155 -18.99 18.79 -15.99
N LYS A 156 -18.01 19.68 -15.82
CA LYS A 156 -17.03 19.58 -14.74
C LYS A 156 -17.74 19.57 -13.39
N THR A 157 -17.32 18.67 -12.53
CA THR A 157 -17.80 18.57 -11.14
C THR A 157 -16.65 18.65 -10.18
N ASN A 158 -16.85 19.26 -9.03
CA ASN A 158 -15.92 19.25 -7.93
C ASN A 158 -16.35 18.19 -6.93
N VAL A 159 -15.47 17.25 -6.67
CA VAL A 159 -15.72 16.11 -5.79
C VAL A 159 -14.73 16.12 -4.65
N ARG A 160 -15.21 15.88 -3.45
CA ARG A 160 -14.38 15.60 -2.28
C ARG A 160 -14.28 14.10 -2.10
N LEU A 161 -13.09 13.55 -2.27
CA LEU A 161 -12.85 12.12 -2.07
C LEU A 161 -12.65 11.81 -0.57
N GLN A 162 -13.22 10.69 -0.15
CA GLN A 162 -13.01 10.12 1.18
C GLN A 162 -12.41 8.69 1.04
N ALA A 163 -11.61 8.50 0.02
CA ALA A 163 -10.99 7.23 -0.31
C ALA A 163 -9.48 7.33 -0.23
N THR A 164 -8.86 6.33 0.37
CA THR A 164 -7.42 6.11 0.37
C THR A 164 -7.07 5.05 -0.67
N VAL A 165 -5.94 5.20 -1.35
CA VAL A 165 -5.46 4.21 -2.31
C VAL A 165 -4.54 3.22 -1.60
N LEU A 166 -4.77 1.93 -1.84
CA LEU A 166 -3.90 0.82 -1.49
C LEU A 166 -3.26 0.29 -2.76
N PHE A 167 -1.98 0.54 -2.93
CA PHE A 167 -1.18 -0.03 -4.01
C PHE A 167 -0.63 -1.40 -3.58
N ASN A 168 -0.90 -2.45 -4.35
CA ASN A 168 -0.28 -3.76 -4.21
C ASN A 168 0.77 -3.93 -5.31
N LEU A 169 2.02 -3.69 -4.98
CA LEU A 169 3.13 -3.68 -5.93
C LEU A 169 4.13 -4.79 -5.60
N ASN A 170 4.89 -5.25 -6.61
CA ASN A 170 6.01 -6.15 -6.38
C ASN A 170 7.30 -5.37 -6.15
N ASP A 171 7.44 -4.25 -6.87
CA ASP A 171 8.57 -3.33 -6.76
C ASP A 171 8.00 -1.90 -6.67
N LEU A 172 8.63 -1.04 -5.90
CA LEU A 172 8.21 0.34 -5.75
C LEU A 172 8.62 1.17 -7.00
N PRO A 173 7.68 1.91 -7.63
CA PRO A 173 8.01 2.77 -8.75
C PRO A 173 8.77 4.03 -8.30
N LYS A 174 9.50 4.67 -9.19
CA LYS A 174 9.99 6.03 -8.98
C LYS A 174 8.84 7.03 -9.03
N PHE A 175 9.01 8.18 -8.38
CA PHE A 175 8.00 9.25 -8.35
C PHE A 175 8.54 10.54 -8.98
N ASN A 176 7.68 11.27 -9.67
CA ASN A 176 8.01 12.62 -10.16
C ASN A 176 6.83 13.58 -9.85
N PRO A 177 7.00 14.56 -8.96
CA PRO A 177 8.22 14.83 -8.17
C PRO A 177 8.48 13.76 -7.08
N ALA A 178 9.74 13.56 -6.72
CA ALA A 178 10.19 12.50 -5.80
C ALA A 178 9.57 12.63 -4.39
N ASP A 179 9.38 13.85 -3.90
CA ASP A 179 8.79 14.14 -2.58
C ASP A 179 7.33 13.62 -2.42
N ALA A 180 6.70 13.18 -3.51
CA ALA A 180 5.40 12.48 -3.42
C ALA A 180 5.49 11.14 -2.68
N ARG A 181 6.69 10.56 -2.59
CA ARG A 181 6.93 9.32 -1.85
C ARG A 181 6.65 9.46 -0.34
N GLU A 182 6.85 10.66 0.24
CA GLU A 182 6.51 10.96 1.63
C GLU A 182 5.01 10.74 1.95
N LYS A 183 4.18 10.64 0.93
CA LYS A 183 2.75 10.31 1.07
C LYS A 183 2.49 8.82 1.23
N LEU A 184 3.48 7.96 1.10
CA LEU A 184 3.30 6.51 1.15
C LEU A 184 3.60 5.97 2.54
N VAL A 185 2.71 5.13 3.05
CA VAL A 185 3.00 4.22 4.15
C VAL A 185 3.29 2.86 3.53
N LEU A 186 4.54 2.42 3.65
CA LEU A 186 5.06 1.23 2.98
C LEU A 186 5.01 0.03 3.91
N TYR A 187 4.31 -1.03 3.52
CA TYR A 187 4.28 -2.31 4.21
C TYR A 187 5.01 -3.37 3.39
N ASN A 188 6.13 -3.85 3.89
CA ASN A 188 6.93 -4.86 3.23
C ASN A 188 6.53 -6.28 3.68
N PHE A 189 6.04 -7.08 2.73
CA PHE A 189 5.56 -8.44 2.97
C PHE A 189 6.61 -9.47 2.58
N ASN A 190 7.35 -9.98 3.57
CA ASN A 190 8.44 -10.94 3.40
C ASN A 190 7.98 -12.41 3.45
N SER A 191 6.70 -12.66 3.24
CA SER A 191 6.13 -14.00 3.14
C SER A 191 6.04 -14.49 1.71
N LYS A 192 6.03 -15.81 1.52
CA LYS A 192 5.76 -16.45 0.23
C LYS A 192 4.98 -17.74 0.41
N PHE A 193 3.79 -17.79 -0.19
CA PHE A 193 2.94 -18.97 -0.15
C PHE A 193 3.24 -19.85 -1.36
N VAL A 194 3.63 -21.11 -1.12
CA VAL A 194 4.00 -22.08 -2.13
C VAL A 194 3.10 -23.32 -2.06
N LYS A 195 2.73 -23.86 -3.22
CA LYS A 195 1.91 -25.09 -3.30
C LYS A 195 2.75 -26.34 -3.07
N THR A 196 3.97 -26.33 -3.55
CA THR A 196 4.93 -27.43 -3.44
C THR A 196 6.05 -27.02 -2.49
N PRO A 197 6.39 -27.84 -1.48
CA PRO A 197 7.53 -27.56 -0.62
C PRO A 197 8.80 -27.36 -1.44
N LEU A 198 9.57 -26.32 -1.09
CA LEU A 198 10.85 -26.01 -1.70
C LEU A 198 11.97 -26.62 -0.88
N SER A 199 13.07 -27.04 -1.56
CA SER A 199 14.31 -27.37 -0.89
C SER A 199 14.95 -26.11 -0.27
N ASP A 200 15.81 -26.26 0.72
CA ASP A 200 16.46 -25.12 1.38
C ASP A 200 17.33 -24.29 0.41
N ALA A 201 17.88 -24.93 -0.62
CA ALA A 201 18.64 -24.24 -1.67
C ALA A 201 17.79 -23.32 -2.58
N GLU A 202 16.47 -23.56 -2.62
CA GLU A 202 15.53 -22.75 -3.42
C GLU A 202 14.89 -21.61 -2.61
N LYS A 203 15.18 -21.54 -1.32
CA LYS A 203 14.62 -20.52 -0.42
C LYS A 203 15.59 -19.35 -0.27
N PHE A 204 15.05 -18.14 -0.29
CA PHE A 204 15.79 -16.92 0.07
C PHE A 204 15.71 -16.71 1.59
N SER A 205 16.82 -16.32 2.21
CA SER A 205 16.94 -16.21 3.67
C SER A 205 16.06 -15.11 4.28
N ASN A 206 15.75 -14.06 3.51
CA ASN A 206 14.91 -12.95 3.92
C ASN A 206 13.40 -13.17 3.68
N ILE A 207 13.01 -14.34 3.15
CA ILE A 207 11.62 -14.66 2.85
C ILE A 207 11.16 -15.86 3.70
N LYS A 208 10.01 -15.70 4.35
CA LYS A 208 9.35 -16.80 5.07
C LYS A 208 8.39 -17.55 4.15
N TYR A 209 8.54 -18.85 4.08
CA TYR A 209 7.75 -19.70 3.19
C TYR A 209 6.66 -20.44 3.96
N TYR A 210 5.45 -20.33 3.46
CA TYR A 210 4.26 -20.97 4.01
C TYR A 210 3.61 -21.88 2.99
N GLN A 211 2.92 -22.92 3.45
CA GLN A 211 2.10 -23.76 2.59
C GLN A 211 0.89 -22.96 2.09
N ALA A 212 0.73 -22.89 0.78
CA ALA A 212 -0.46 -22.29 0.18
C ALA A 212 -1.68 -23.20 0.39
N VAL A 213 -2.74 -22.63 0.98
CA VAL A 213 -4.02 -23.29 1.20
C VAL A 213 -5.08 -22.53 0.41
N ASP A 214 -5.45 -23.05 -0.75
CA ASP A 214 -6.35 -22.36 -1.69
C ASP A 214 -7.71 -22.02 -1.05
N SER A 215 -8.24 -22.88 -0.13
CA SER A 215 -9.51 -22.64 0.56
C SER A 215 -9.50 -21.38 1.46
N VAL A 216 -8.34 -20.89 1.89
CA VAL A 216 -8.27 -19.62 2.62
C VAL A 216 -8.80 -18.49 1.74
N LYS A 217 -8.35 -18.40 0.49
CA LYS A 217 -8.77 -17.36 -0.46
C LYS A 217 -10.15 -17.64 -1.06
N THR A 218 -10.44 -18.89 -1.40
CA THR A 218 -11.66 -19.24 -2.16
C THR A 218 -12.90 -19.38 -1.30
N GLU A 219 -12.75 -19.71 -0.03
CA GLU A 219 -13.85 -20.04 0.89
C GLU A 219 -13.79 -19.24 2.19
N PHE A 220 -12.68 -19.37 2.96
CA PHE A 220 -12.61 -18.86 4.32
C PHE A 220 -12.89 -17.36 4.42
N ILE A 221 -12.13 -16.52 3.68
CA ILE A 221 -12.30 -15.05 3.74
C ILE A 221 -13.65 -14.56 3.18
N LYS A 222 -14.38 -15.42 2.49
CA LYS A 222 -15.71 -15.09 1.92
C LYS A 222 -16.87 -15.40 2.86
N ARG A 223 -16.60 -16.03 3.97
CA ARG A 223 -17.62 -16.36 4.96
C ARG A 223 -18.11 -15.08 5.65
N ASP A 224 -19.43 -15.01 5.87
CA ASP A 224 -20.03 -13.84 6.52
C ASP A 224 -19.57 -13.64 7.96
N ASP A 225 -19.40 -14.74 8.73
CA ASP A 225 -18.90 -14.68 10.09
C ASP A 225 -17.45 -14.19 10.17
N VAL A 226 -16.59 -14.60 9.22
CA VAL A 226 -15.20 -14.10 9.10
C VAL A 226 -15.20 -12.60 8.78
N GLY A 227 -16.01 -12.17 7.81
CA GLY A 227 -16.12 -10.76 7.47
C GLY A 227 -16.66 -9.90 8.61
N ASN A 228 -17.63 -10.41 9.38
CA ASN A 228 -18.17 -9.71 10.55
C ASN A 228 -17.12 -9.58 11.66
N GLU A 229 -16.41 -10.68 11.98
CA GLU A 229 -15.34 -10.64 12.98
C GLU A 229 -14.20 -9.71 12.56
N PHE A 230 -13.84 -9.71 11.29
CA PHE A 230 -12.82 -8.81 10.78
C PHE A 230 -13.23 -7.32 10.90
N VAL A 231 -14.49 -6.98 10.64
CA VAL A 231 -15.00 -5.61 10.90
C VAL A 231 -14.87 -5.25 12.38
N LEU A 232 -15.21 -6.16 13.31
CA LEU A 232 -15.05 -5.92 14.74
C LEU A 232 -13.59 -5.70 15.13
N MET A 233 -12.67 -6.49 14.57
CA MET A 233 -11.23 -6.29 14.78
C MET A 233 -10.76 -4.91 14.32
N LEU A 234 -11.29 -4.39 13.20
CA LEU A 234 -10.97 -3.04 12.74
C LEU A 234 -11.61 -1.96 13.63
N ILE A 235 -12.82 -2.16 14.13
CA ILE A 235 -13.46 -1.23 15.09
C ILE A 235 -12.61 -1.14 16.36
N GLU A 236 -12.14 -2.25 16.87
CA GLU A 236 -11.26 -2.28 18.05
C GLU A 236 -9.91 -1.59 17.75
N ALA A 237 -9.31 -1.88 16.59
CA ALA A 237 -8.07 -1.25 16.19
C ALA A 237 -8.19 0.28 16.01
N PHE A 238 -9.38 0.77 15.65
CA PHE A 238 -9.65 2.21 15.55
C PHE A 238 -9.58 2.92 16.90
N GLN A 239 -9.96 2.23 17.97
CA GLN A 239 -10.00 2.78 19.33
C GLN A 239 -8.64 2.79 20.02
N THR A 240 -7.64 2.10 19.45
CA THR A 240 -6.29 2.03 20.00
C THR A 240 -5.38 3.10 19.39
N ASP A 241 -4.54 3.72 20.21
CA ASP A 241 -3.44 4.53 19.71
C ASP A 241 -2.41 3.61 19.07
N ALA A 242 -2.21 3.74 17.77
CA ALA A 242 -1.17 2.97 17.09
C ALA A 242 0.16 3.71 17.18
N VAL A 243 1.15 3.04 17.77
CA VAL A 243 2.54 3.49 17.67
C VAL A 243 3.01 3.24 16.24
N TYR A 244 3.64 4.23 15.63
CA TYR A 244 4.25 4.06 14.31
C TYR A 244 5.48 3.14 14.46
N PRO A 245 5.49 1.95 13.84
CA PRO A 245 6.60 1.01 14.01
C PRO A 245 7.92 1.60 13.51
N GLN A 246 9.01 1.40 14.25
CA GLN A 246 10.32 1.90 13.86
C GLN A 246 10.76 1.35 12.49
N ALA A 247 10.45 0.07 12.22
CA ALA A 247 10.73 -0.54 10.92
C ALA A 247 10.14 0.22 9.73
N LEU A 248 8.92 0.80 9.86
CA LEU A 248 8.33 1.63 8.80
C LEU A 248 9.04 2.97 8.64
N LEU A 249 9.58 3.53 9.72
CA LEU A 249 10.35 4.78 9.67
C LEU A 249 11.72 4.54 9.02
N ASP A 250 12.35 3.42 9.33
CA ASP A 250 13.66 3.07 8.80
C ASP A 250 13.56 2.78 7.29
N GLU A 251 12.57 1.98 6.85
CA GLU A 251 12.32 1.74 5.43
C GLU A 251 12.00 3.03 4.66
N GLN A 252 11.21 3.94 5.23
CA GLN A 252 10.94 5.24 4.60
C GLN A 252 12.20 6.09 4.46
N ASN A 253 13.10 6.07 5.44
CA ASN A 253 14.33 6.87 5.44
C ASN A 253 15.38 6.29 4.47
N GLU A 254 15.62 4.97 4.50
CA GLU A 254 16.55 4.30 3.57
C GLU A 254 16.15 4.57 2.11
N ASP A 255 14.88 4.44 1.82
CA ASP A 255 14.35 4.67 0.50
C ASP A 255 14.44 6.14 0.03
N LEU A 256 14.30 7.11 0.95
CA LEU A 256 14.49 8.54 0.63
C LEU A 256 15.96 8.88 0.37
N GLU A 257 16.89 8.16 1.00
CA GLU A 257 18.32 8.32 0.75
C GLU A 257 18.71 7.77 -0.62
N ASP A 258 18.16 6.64 -1.04
CA ASP A 258 18.40 6.02 -2.36
C ASP A 258 17.82 6.84 -3.52
N ASP A 259 16.71 7.55 -3.32
CA ASP A 259 16.13 8.43 -4.34
C ASP A 259 16.88 9.78 -4.50
N ASN A 260 17.83 10.09 -3.62
CA ASN A 260 18.72 11.23 -3.75
C ASN A 260 19.86 10.90 -4.75
N ASP A 261 19.61 11.10 -6.04
CA ASP A 261 20.63 10.99 -7.12
C ASP A 261 21.91 11.81 -6.81
N ILE A 262 21.82 12.81 -5.95
CA ILE A 262 22.94 13.61 -5.47
C ILE A 262 23.90 12.78 -4.63
N ASN A 263 23.40 11.90 -3.75
CA ASN A 263 24.27 11.05 -2.91
C ASN A 263 25.00 10.02 -3.77
N GLY A 264 24.35 9.41 -4.75
CA GLY A 264 24.98 8.52 -5.70
C GLY A 264 26.04 9.19 -6.58
N VAL A 265 25.90 10.49 -6.86
CA VAL A 265 26.92 11.29 -7.55
C VAL A 265 28.06 11.67 -6.60
N LEU A 266 27.76 12.01 -5.34
CA LEU A 266 28.76 12.38 -4.34
C LEU A 266 29.66 11.19 -3.96
N ASP A 267 29.13 9.97 -3.93
CA ASP A 267 29.89 8.73 -3.69
C ASP A 267 30.91 8.40 -4.79
N LEU A 268 30.75 8.99 -5.98
CA LEU A 268 31.72 8.88 -7.08
C LEU A 268 32.91 9.83 -6.93
N PHE A 269 32.86 10.76 -5.98
CA PHE A 269 33.89 11.78 -5.77
C PHE A 269 34.45 11.70 -4.36
N GLU A 270 35.76 11.65 -4.24
CA GLU A 270 36.45 11.84 -2.97
C GLU A 270 36.39 13.34 -2.60
N ILE A 271 35.47 13.70 -1.69
CA ILE A 271 35.29 15.10 -1.27
C ILE A 271 36.41 15.47 -0.32
N THR A 272 37.39 16.22 -0.82
CA THR A 272 38.46 16.81 0.00
C THR A 272 38.10 18.25 0.38
N ARG A 273 38.44 18.69 1.61
CA ARG A 273 38.26 20.08 2.03
C ARG A 273 39.45 20.92 1.57
N CYS A 274 39.74 20.92 0.28
CA CYS A 274 40.81 21.72 -0.27
C CYS A 274 40.21 22.86 -1.13
N ASP A 275 40.58 24.09 -0.85
CA ASP A 275 40.08 25.29 -1.55
C ASP A 275 40.44 25.32 -3.05
N SER A 276 41.34 24.44 -3.50
CA SER A 276 41.79 24.29 -4.88
C SER A 276 40.90 23.32 -5.70
N ASP A 277 40.11 22.47 -5.01
CA ASP A 277 39.27 21.47 -5.67
C ASP A 277 37.90 22.08 -6.03
N ARG A 278 37.73 22.44 -7.30
CA ARG A 278 36.48 23.00 -7.84
C ARG A 278 36.05 22.20 -9.05
N ILE A 279 34.84 21.67 -8.99
CA ILE A 279 34.18 21.08 -10.14
C ILE A 279 33.46 22.21 -10.89
N THR A 280 33.74 22.35 -12.16
CA THR A 280 33.06 23.34 -13.01
C THR A 280 31.80 22.73 -13.65
N ASN A 281 30.79 23.56 -13.95
CA ASN A 281 29.56 23.13 -14.66
C ASN A 281 29.79 22.49 -16.05
N LYS A 282 31.03 22.32 -16.48
CA LYS A 282 31.39 21.59 -17.69
C LYS A 282 31.91 20.19 -17.44
N GLU A 283 32.18 19.87 -16.16
CA GLU A 283 32.72 18.58 -15.70
C GLU A 283 31.63 17.72 -15.02
N LEU A 284 30.47 18.28 -14.73
CA LEU A 284 29.22 17.65 -14.36
C LEU A 284 28.35 17.39 -15.62
#